data_86c1643c5abc26843607cd4671dd8064
#
_entry.id   86c1643c5abc26843607cd4671dd8064
#
_cell.length_a   1.000
_cell.length_b   1.000
_cell.length_c   1.000
_cell.angle_alpha   90.00
_cell.angle_beta   90.00
_cell.angle_gamma   90.00
#
_symmetry.space_group_name_H-M   'P 1'
#
loop_
_entity.id
_entity.type
_entity.pdbx_description
1 polymer ?
#
loop_
_entity_poly.entity_id
_entity_poly.type
_entity_poly.pdbx_seq_one_letter_code
_entity_poly.pdbx_strand_id
1 'polypeptide(L)'
;MKKKKIILIIGGHDPTGGAGIVADIETAGHYNFHALSILTCTTIQNTSKVVKVNKMPKNYIYESFKTIINEFKIDVIKIGLLPSIESSKEVLKILNNKKLKNVPVILDPIIMSGSNKKLTTNSNLKFLIKNIYPKVELITPNYYEYKTIKNISRNFKKNDIKNILITDYNIKNKIINLKLKSNKIENDIDYYADKF
;
A
#
# COMPACT_ATOMS: atom_id res chain seq x y z
N MET A 1 -21.11 -18.62 14.17
CA MET A 1 -20.51 -17.36 13.68
C MET A 1 -19.66 -17.65 12.45
N LYS A 2 -19.80 -16.88 11.35
CA LYS A 2 -18.90 -17.01 10.20
C LYS A 2 -17.47 -16.63 10.61
N LYS A 3 -16.49 -17.47 10.29
CA LYS A 3 -15.06 -17.19 10.54
C LYS A 3 -14.67 -15.89 9.81
N LYS A 4 -14.11 -14.92 10.53
CA LYS A 4 -13.62 -13.69 9.91
C LYS A 4 -12.50 -14.01 8.93
N LYS A 5 -12.47 -13.33 7.79
CA LYS A 5 -11.32 -13.32 6.89
C LYS A 5 -10.15 -12.57 7.52
N ILE A 6 -8.95 -12.97 7.20
CA ILE A 6 -7.72 -12.39 7.77
C ILE A 6 -7.02 -11.53 6.73
N ILE A 7 -6.80 -10.27 7.07
CA ILE A 7 -5.98 -9.34 6.29
C ILE A 7 -4.65 -9.11 6.98
N LEU A 8 -3.55 -9.26 6.24
CA LEU A 8 -2.23 -8.83 6.69
C LEU A 8 -1.94 -7.44 6.15
N ILE A 9 -1.75 -6.49 7.04
CA ILE A 9 -1.44 -5.09 6.73
C ILE A 9 0.04 -4.85 6.99
N ILE A 10 0.78 -4.41 5.97
CA ILE A 10 2.21 -4.09 6.06
C ILE A 10 2.37 -2.61 5.71
N GLY A 11 2.71 -1.76 6.68
CA GLY A 11 2.73 -0.32 6.45
C GLY A 11 3.37 0.50 7.56
N GLY A 12 3.38 1.81 7.38
CA GLY A 12 3.87 2.75 8.37
C GLY A 12 2.82 3.09 9.45
N HIS A 13 3.29 3.49 10.61
CA HIS A 13 2.42 3.99 11.68
C HIS A 13 2.27 5.51 11.59
N ASP A 14 1.03 5.96 11.51
CA ASP A 14 0.60 7.34 11.70
C ASP A 14 0.01 7.49 13.10
N PRO A 15 0.64 8.26 14.02
CA PRO A 15 0.14 8.42 15.38
C PRO A 15 -1.17 9.21 15.47
N THR A 16 -1.57 9.90 14.38
CA THR A 16 -2.85 10.63 14.36
C THR A 16 -4.05 9.75 14.00
N GLY A 17 -3.80 8.53 13.51
CA GLY A 17 -4.85 7.62 13.05
C GLY A 17 -5.44 7.95 11.68
N GLY A 18 -5.06 9.09 11.08
CA GLY A 18 -5.62 9.54 9.78
C GLY A 18 -5.14 8.75 8.57
N ALA A 19 -4.09 7.95 8.72
CA ALA A 19 -3.50 7.13 7.66
C ALA A 19 -2.75 5.92 8.24
N GLY A 20 -2.01 5.21 7.37
CA GLY A 20 -1.14 4.10 7.75
C GLY A 20 -1.89 2.92 8.33
N ILE A 21 -1.18 2.10 9.13
CA ILE A 21 -1.76 0.85 9.64
C ILE A 21 -2.94 1.07 10.60
N VAL A 22 -3.04 2.23 11.27
CA VAL A 22 -4.16 2.51 12.20
C VAL A 22 -5.45 2.63 11.40
N ALA A 23 -5.49 3.51 10.40
CA ALA A 23 -6.64 3.67 9.52
C ALA A 23 -6.99 2.38 8.77
N ASP A 24 -5.98 1.62 8.35
CA ASP A 24 -6.17 0.33 7.67
C ASP A 24 -6.82 -0.72 8.60
N ILE A 25 -6.41 -0.78 9.89
CA ILE A 25 -6.98 -1.70 10.89
C ILE A 25 -8.43 -1.32 11.21
N GLU A 26 -8.73 -0.03 11.40
CA GLU A 26 -10.09 0.46 11.63
C GLU A 26 -11.00 0.12 10.45
N THR A 27 -10.53 0.38 9.22
CA THR A 27 -11.24 0.03 7.99
C THR A 27 -11.49 -1.48 7.90
N ALA A 28 -10.47 -2.30 8.13
CA ALA A 28 -10.60 -3.75 8.13
C ALA A 28 -11.63 -4.25 9.16
N GLY A 29 -11.62 -3.65 10.36
CA GLY A 29 -12.60 -3.95 11.42
C GLY A 29 -14.03 -3.62 10.99
N HIS A 30 -14.24 -2.47 10.35
CA HIS A 30 -15.55 -2.05 9.81
C HIS A 30 -16.09 -3.06 8.79
N TYR A 31 -15.24 -3.62 7.94
CA TYR A 31 -15.62 -4.66 6.96
C TYR A 31 -15.53 -6.09 7.50
N ASN A 32 -15.49 -6.26 8.83
CA ASN A 32 -15.50 -7.55 9.51
C ASN A 32 -14.31 -8.46 9.17
N PHE A 33 -13.15 -7.89 8.88
CA PHE A 33 -11.88 -8.62 8.81
C PHE A 33 -11.22 -8.70 10.19
N HIS A 34 -10.39 -9.73 10.37
CA HIS A 34 -9.39 -9.75 11.44
C HIS A 34 -8.07 -9.23 10.88
N ALA A 35 -7.62 -8.09 11.39
CA ALA A 35 -6.41 -7.44 10.91
C ALA A 35 -5.18 -7.91 11.70
N LEU A 36 -4.17 -8.39 10.98
CA LEU A 36 -2.81 -8.60 11.46
C LEU A 36 -1.95 -7.46 10.89
N SER A 37 -0.99 -6.94 11.66
CA SER A 37 -0.20 -5.80 11.20
C SER A 37 1.30 -5.99 11.40
N ILE A 38 2.09 -5.52 10.42
CA ILE A 38 3.55 -5.45 10.47
C ILE A 38 3.98 -4.02 10.14
N LEU A 39 4.72 -3.41 11.06
CA LEU A 39 5.27 -2.08 10.88
C LEU A 39 6.45 -2.06 9.91
N THR A 40 6.48 -1.09 9.01
CA THR A 40 7.64 -0.78 8.15
C THR A 40 8.42 0.43 8.63
N CYS A 41 7.74 1.33 9.32
CA CYS A 41 8.29 2.50 9.97
C CYS A 41 7.29 3.07 10.98
N THR A 42 7.79 3.89 11.88
CA THR A 42 6.98 4.83 12.67
C THR A 42 7.21 6.25 12.17
N THR A 43 6.26 7.14 12.39
CA THR A 43 6.42 8.54 12.06
C THR A 43 6.30 9.41 13.32
N ILE A 44 7.02 10.53 13.30
CA ILE A 44 6.75 11.67 14.18
C ILE A 44 6.02 12.67 13.28
N GLN A 45 4.71 12.77 13.47
CA GLN A 45 3.87 13.65 12.66
C GLN A 45 2.67 14.14 13.46
N ASN A 46 2.05 15.20 12.95
CA ASN A 46 0.72 15.66 13.33
C ASN A 46 -0.15 15.74 12.08
N THR A 47 -1.37 16.27 12.19
CA THR A 47 -2.30 16.39 11.06
C THR A 47 -1.82 17.32 9.94
N SER A 48 -0.83 18.17 10.20
CA SER A 48 -0.32 19.15 9.24
C SER A 48 0.97 18.73 8.56
N LYS A 49 1.87 17.97 9.23
CA LYS A 49 3.18 17.64 8.68
C LYS A 49 3.79 16.37 9.26
N VAL A 50 4.56 15.67 8.43
CA VAL A 50 5.46 14.59 8.83
C VAL A 50 6.83 15.20 9.19
N VAL A 51 7.22 15.12 10.45
CA VAL A 51 8.52 15.63 10.94
C VAL A 51 9.62 14.62 10.62
N LYS A 52 9.42 13.35 11.00
CA LYS A 52 10.44 12.32 10.86
C LYS A 52 9.81 10.97 10.54
N VAL A 53 10.54 10.15 9.77
CA VAL A 53 10.23 8.74 9.51
C VAL A 53 11.34 7.90 10.14
N ASN A 54 10.99 7.04 11.08
CA ASN A 54 11.90 6.09 11.72
C ASN A 54 11.67 4.71 11.12
N LYS A 55 12.64 4.20 10.39
CA LYS A 55 12.59 2.87 9.78
C LYS A 55 12.65 1.79 10.85
N MET A 56 12.00 0.66 10.61
CA MET A 56 12.15 -0.50 11.48
C MET A 56 13.55 -1.10 11.35
N PRO A 57 14.03 -1.78 12.42
CA PRO A 57 15.31 -2.49 12.38
C PRO A 57 15.39 -3.51 11.24
N LYS A 58 16.61 -3.81 10.82
CA LYS A 58 16.88 -4.84 9.80
C LYS A 58 16.25 -6.18 10.22
N ASN A 59 15.64 -6.88 9.27
CA ASN A 59 14.95 -8.16 9.41
C ASN A 59 13.64 -8.11 10.23
N TYR A 60 13.27 -7.00 10.84
CA TYR A 60 12.06 -6.90 11.67
C TYR A 60 10.80 -7.31 10.91
N ILE A 61 10.63 -6.82 9.69
CA ILE A 61 9.42 -7.05 8.87
C ILE A 61 9.32 -8.55 8.53
N TYR A 62 10.41 -9.16 8.10
CA TYR A 62 10.40 -10.58 7.70
C TYR A 62 10.31 -11.53 8.90
N GLU A 63 10.98 -11.23 10.03
CA GLU A 63 10.87 -12.03 11.24
C GLU A 63 9.45 -11.98 11.83
N SER A 64 8.84 -10.78 11.88
CA SER A 64 7.43 -10.64 12.29
C SER A 64 6.49 -11.46 11.40
N PHE A 65 6.71 -11.44 10.08
CA PHE A 65 5.93 -12.27 9.16
C PHE A 65 6.10 -13.77 9.44
N LYS A 66 7.31 -14.24 9.71
CA LYS A 66 7.57 -15.67 9.97
C LYS A 66 6.81 -16.20 11.18
N THR A 67 6.65 -15.40 12.21
CA THR A 67 5.86 -15.80 13.38
C THR A 67 4.38 -15.88 13.04
N ILE A 68 3.84 -14.91 12.31
CA ILE A 68 2.43 -14.80 11.95
C ILE A 68 1.98 -15.90 10.98
N ILE A 69 2.77 -16.18 9.93
CA ILE A 69 2.36 -17.08 8.85
C ILE A 69 2.23 -18.55 9.27
N ASN A 70 2.78 -18.92 10.39
CA ASN A 70 2.67 -20.29 10.93
C ASN A 70 1.37 -20.48 11.73
N GLU A 71 0.79 -19.40 12.24
CA GLU A 71 -0.40 -19.43 13.07
C GLU A 71 -1.66 -19.08 12.26
N PHE A 72 -1.56 -18.14 11.32
CA PHE A 72 -2.70 -17.59 10.61
C PHE A 72 -2.70 -17.94 9.13
N LYS A 73 -3.89 -18.31 8.61
CA LYS A 73 -4.13 -18.38 7.15
C LYS A 73 -4.55 -17.01 6.67
N ILE A 74 -3.67 -16.34 5.94
CA ILE A 74 -3.91 -15.01 5.40
C ILE A 74 -4.80 -15.10 4.16
N ASP A 75 -5.87 -14.31 4.10
CA ASP A 75 -6.81 -14.26 2.98
C ASP A 75 -6.49 -13.12 1.99
N VAL A 76 -5.89 -12.01 2.48
CA VAL A 76 -5.50 -10.86 1.65
C VAL A 76 -4.34 -10.11 2.30
N ILE A 77 -3.52 -9.46 1.51
CA ILE A 77 -2.42 -8.59 1.97
C ILE A 77 -2.64 -7.17 1.46
N LYS A 78 -2.55 -6.18 2.36
CA LYS A 78 -2.43 -4.77 2.01
C LYS A 78 -1.02 -4.29 2.34
N ILE A 79 -0.36 -3.66 1.38
CA ILE A 79 0.95 -3.02 1.54
C ILE A 79 0.76 -1.52 1.39
N GLY A 80 1.19 -0.76 2.39
CA GLY A 80 1.26 0.69 2.37
C GLY A 80 2.70 1.20 2.24
N LEU A 81 3.08 2.19 3.06
CA LEU A 81 4.38 2.85 2.99
C LEU A 81 5.54 1.86 3.18
N LEU A 82 6.44 1.83 2.20
CA LEU A 82 7.75 1.17 2.25
C LEU A 82 8.84 2.25 2.12
N PRO A 83 9.42 2.71 3.23
CA PRO A 83 10.26 3.90 3.22
C PRO A 83 11.68 3.66 2.64
N SER A 84 12.10 2.41 2.47
CA SER A 84 13.46 2.09 2.03
C SER A 84 13.57 0.81 1.21
N ILE A 85 14.70 0.66 0.51
CA ILE A 85 15.00 -0.57 -0.25
C ILE A 85 15.09 -1.78 0.68
N GLU A 86 15.60 -1.61 1.90
CA GLU A 86 15.71 -2.67 2.89
C GLU A 86 14.33 -3.22 3.24
N SER A 87 13.38 -2.35 3.61
CA SER A 87 11.99 -2.74 3.89
C SER A 87 11.33 -3.40 2.66
N SER A 88 11.58 -2.87 1.47
CA SER A 88 11.05 -3.43 0.22
C SER A 88 11.62 -4.81 -0.10
N LYS A 89 12.90 -5.06 0.19
CA LYS A 89 13.52 -6.39 0.04
C LYS A 89 12.92 -7.41 1.01
N GLU A 90 12.63 -7.01 2.24
CA GLU A 90 11.97 -7.89 3.22
C GLU A 90 10.55 -8.24 2.77
N VAL A 91 9.80 -7.26 2.30
CA VAL A 91 8.46 -7.48 1.72
C VAL A 91 8.52 -8.39 0.49
N LEU A 92 9.52 -8.22 -0.39
CA LEU A 92 9.71 -9.13 -1.52
C LEU A 92 9.93 -10.58 -1.08
N LYS A 93 10.69 -10.81 0.01
CA LYS A 93 10.84 -12.16 0.60
C LYS A 93 9.50 -12.71 1.08
N ILE A 94 8.65 -11.86 1.71
CA ILE A 94 7.30 -12.24 2.13
C ILE A 94 6.48 -12.67 0.92
N LEU A 95 6.42 -11.87 -0.13
CA LEU A 95 5.64 -12.16 -1.34
C LEU A 95 6.11 -13.40 -2.11
N ASN A 96 7.34 -13.85 -1.88
CA ASN A 96 7.87 -15.10 -2.45
C ASN A 96 7.57 -16.34 -1.59
N ASN A 97 6.89 -16.19 -0.45
CA ASN A 97 6.54 -17.33 0.40
C ASN A 97 5.48 -18.19 -0.27
N LYS A 98 5.73 -19.51 -0.32
CA LYS A 98 4.84 -20.49 -0.98
C LYS A 98 3.41 -20.49 -0.41
N LYS A 99 3.24 -20.22 0.90
CA LYS A 99 1.93 -20.15 1.56
C LYS A 99 1.08 -18.98 1.04
N LEU A 100 1.69 -17.98 0.40
CA LEU A 100 1.01 -16.78 -0.13
C LEU A 100 0.78 -16.81 -1.65
N LYS A 101 1.09 -17.93 -2.33
CA LYS A 101 1.07 -18.02 -3.81
C LYS A 101 -0.22 -17.50 -4.46
N ASN A 102 -1.37 -17.73 -3.83
CA ASN A 102 -2.69 -17.35 -4.36
C ASN A 102 -3.39 -16.29 -3.49
N VAL A 103 -2.65 -15.65 -2.59
CA VAL A 103 -3.21 -14.59 -1.74
C VAL A 103 -3.16 -13.28 -2.52
N PRO A 104 -4.30 -12.61 -2.74
CA PRO A 104 -4.33 -11.32 -3.42
C PRO A 104 -3.58 -10.27 -2.60
N VAL A 105 -2.82 -9.44 -3.31
CA VAL A 105 -2.01 -8.37 -2.72
C VAL A 105 -2.45 -7.04 -3.32
N ILE A 106 -2.79 -6.09 -2.46
CA ILE A 106 -3.10 -4.71 -2.81
C ILE A 106 -1.95 -3.84 -2.32
N LEU A 107 -1.44 -2.96 -3.18
CA LEU A 107 -0.35 -2.06 -2.82
C LEU A 107 -0.77 -0.61 -3.05
N ASP A 108 -0.69 0.18 -1.99
CA ASP A 108 -0.80 1.63 -2.03
C ASP A 108 0.61 2.22 -2.17
N PRO A 109 0.99 2.77 -3.35
CA PRO A 109 2.36 3.16 -3.66
C PRO A 109 2.71 4.54 -3.09
N ILE A 110 2.65 4.70 -1.79
CA ILE A 110 2.86 5.96 -1.10
C ILE A 110 4.25 6.53 -1.41
N ILE A 111 4.29 7.65 -2.13
CA ILE A 111 5.51 8.36 -2.52
C ILE A 111 5.72 9.61 -1.65
N MET A 112 4.65 10.34 -1.38
CA MET A 112 4.65 11.58 -0.62
C MET A 112 3.58 11.56 0.48
N SER A 113 3.82 12.30 1.56
CA SER A 113 2.78 12.59 2.54
C SER A 113 1.80 13.64 2.01
N GLY A 114 0.63 13.75 2.64
CA GLY A 114 -0.32 14.83 2.35
C GLY A 114 0.29 16.23 2.51
N SER A 115 1.33 16.38 3.32
CA SER A 115 2.12 17.62 3.49
C SER A 115 3.28 17.77 2.49
N ASN A 116 3.27 17.05 1.37
CA ASN A 116 4.29 17.08 0.32
C ASN A 116 5.71 16.65 0.76
N LYS A 117 5.85 15.96 1.88
CA LYS A 117 7.15 15.36 2.27
C LYS A 117 7.37 14.06 1.52
N LYS A 118 8.52 13.93 0.87
CA LYS A 118 8.90 12.68 0.20
C LYS A 118 9.16 11.58 1.24
N LEU A 119 8.44 10.47 1.11
CA LEU A 119 8.47 9.33 2.05
C LEU A 119 9.27 8.13 1.53
N THR A 120 9.59 8.12 0.24
CA THR A 120 10.43 7.08 -0.37
C THR A 120 11.46 7.67 -1.33
N THR A 121 12.53 6.95 -1.64
CA THR A 121 13.56 7.39 -2.58
C THR A 121 13.25 6.93 -4.00
N ASN A 122 13.82 7.62 -5.02
CA ASN A 122 13.66 7.17 -6.42
C ASN A 122 14.26 5.78 -6.65
N SER A 123 15.36 5.44 -5.98
CA SER A 123 15.97 4.12 -6.06
C SER A 123 15.05 3.02 -5.49
N ASN A 124 14.39 3.32 -4.35
CA ASN A 124 13.39 2.41 -3.79
C ASN A 124 12.18 2.25 -4.72
N LEU A 125 11.66 3.35 -5.26
CA LEU A 125 10.54 3.31 -6.18
C LEU A 125 10.86 2.48 -7.45
N LYS A 126 12.06 2.63 -8.02
CA LYS A 126 12.53 1.76 -9.12
C LYS A 126 12.56 0.29 -8.72
N PHE A 127 13.02 -0.01 -7.48
CA PHE A 127 13.02 -1.37 -6.96
C PHE A 127 11.59 -1.93 -6.83
N LEU A 128 10.65 -1.16 -6.28
CA LEU A 128 9.24 -1.53 -6.14
C LEU A 128 8.62 -1.85 -7.50
N ILE A 129 8.77 -0.95 -8.48
CA ILE A 129 8.22 -1.13 -9.82
C ILE A 129 8.76 -2.41 -10.48
N LYS A 130 10.06 -2.68 -10.34
CA LYS A 130 10.70 -3.83 -10.98
C LYS A 130 10.38 -5.16 -10.29
N ASN A 131 10.28 -5.18 -8.96
CA ASN A 131 10.32 -6.45 -8.22
C ASN A 131 9.02 -6.76 -7.47
N ILE A 132 8.25 -5.75 -7.06
CA ILE A 132 7.04 -5.93 -6.23
C ILE A 132 5.77 -5.73 -7.06
N TYR A 133 5.69 -4.71 -7.91
CA TYR A 133 4.48 -4.44 -8.70
C TYR A 133 4.02 -5.62 -9.56
N PRO A 134 4.91 -6.42 -10.20
CA PRO A 134 4.48 -7.60 -10.95
C PRO A 134 3.85 -8.71 -10.09
N LYS A 135 4.00 -8.63 -8.77
CA LYS A 135 3.51 -9.64 -7.82
C LYS A 135 2.21 -9.23 -7.12
N VAL A 136 1.75 -7.99 -7.34
CA VAL A 136 0.53 -7.49 -6.72
C VAL A 136 -0.65 -7.58 -7.67
N GLU A 137 -1.85 -7.77 -7.12
CA GLU A 137 -3.08 -7.84 -7.91
C GLU A 137 -3.59 -6.46 -8.30
N LEU A 138 -3.41 -5.47 -7.42
CA LEU A 138 -3.91 -4.12 -7.60
C LEU A 138 -2.94 -3.12 -6.99
N ILE A 139 -2.68 -2.02 -7.70
CA ILE A 139 -2.07 -0.82 -7.11
C ILE A 139 -3.09 0.33 -7.09
N THR A 140 -3.04 1.18 -6.05
CA THR A 140 -4.01 2.26 -5.81
C THR A 140 -3.36 3.64 -5.74
N PRO A 141 -2.59 4.07 -6.77
CA PRO A 141 -1.92 5.36 -6.74
C PRO A 141 -2.92 6.52 -6.82
N ASN A 142 -2.61 7.63 -6.16
CA ASN A 142 -3.20 8.90 -6.54
C ASN A 142 -2.63 9.38 -7.90
N TYR A 143 -3.20 10.47 -8.47
CA TYR A 143 -2.81 10.93 -9.80
C TYR A 143 -1.34 11.36 -9.89
N TYR A 144 -0.79 11.98 -8.84
CA TYR A 144 0.62 12.36 -8.78
C TYR A 144 1.54 11.12 -8.77
N GLU A 145 1.21 10.14 -7.94
CA GLU A 145 1.93 8.87 -7.83
C GLU A 145 1.88 8.10 -9.14
N TYR A 146 0.69 8.03 -9.77
CA TYR A 146 0.52 7.42 -11.08
C TYR A 146 1.42 8.06 -12.14
N LYS A 147 1.45 9.40 -12.24
CA LYS A 147 2.36 10.11 -13.16
C LYS A 147 3.83 9.80 -12.88
N THR A 148 4.21 9.80 -11.59
CA THR A 148 5.59 9.51 -11.17
C THR A 148 5.99 8.08 -11.54
N ILE A 149 5.14 7.10 -11.26
CA ILE A 149 5.34 5.70 -11.63
C ILE A 149 5.46 5.56 -13.13
N LYS A 150 4.54 6.16 -13.91
CA LYS A 150 4.54 6.12 -15.38
C LYS A 150 5.82 6.70 -15.97
N ASN A 151 6.33 7.81 -15.43
CA ASN A 151 7.57 8.43 -15.89
C ASN A 151 8.81 7.55 -15.64
N ILE A 152 8.86 6.91 -14.46
CA ILE A 152 9.94 6.00 -14.09
C ILE A 152 9.85 4.69 -14.89
N SER A 153 8.63 4.21 -15.15
CA SER A 153 8.36 2.94 -15.82
C SER A 153 8.39 3.00 -17.35
N ARG A 154 8.70 4.16 -17.95
CA ARG A 154 8.80 4.28 -19.44
C ARG A 154 9.68 3.22 -20.09
N ASN A 155 10.66 2.70 -19.35
CA ASN A 155 11.58 1.64 -19.79
C ASN A 155 11.16 0.24 -19.31
N PHE A 156 10.03 0.09 -18.59
CA PHE A 156 9.50 -1.19 -18.15
C PHE A 156 8.37 -1.63 -19.08
N LYS A 157 8.29 -2.92 -19.36
CA LYS A 157 7.24 -3.46 -20.24
C LYS A 157 5.86 -3.18 -19.64
N LYS A 158 4.90 -2.79 -20.48
CA LYS A 158 3.52 -2.39 -20.11
C LYS A 158 2.73 -3.47 -19.33
N ASN A 159 3.23 -4.71 -19.30
CA ASN A 159 2.55 -5.87 -18.74
C ASN A 159 2.92 -6.19 -17.28
N ASP A 160 3.72 -5.35 -16.61
CA ASP A 160 4.23 -5.67 -15.27
C ASP A 160 3.25 -5.28 -14.13
N ILE A 161 2.17 -4.56 -14.45
CA ILE A 161 1.14 -4.17 -13.47
C ILE A 161 -0.21 -4.69 -13.96
N LYS A 162 -0.85 -5.56 -13.17
CA LYS A 162 -2.11 -6.20 -13.55
C LYS A 162 -3.29 -5.23 -13.57
N ASN A 163 -3.52 -4.57 -12.44
CA ASN A 163 -4.64 -3.63 -12.28
C ASN A 163 -4.17 -2.37 -11.56
N ILE A 164 -4.70 -1.23 -11.97
CA ILE A 164 -4.41 0.07 -11.38
C ILE A 164 -5.72 0.79 -11.10
N LEU A 165 -5.96 1.16 -9.84
CA LEU A 165 -7.04 2.04 -9.44
C LEU A 165 -6.46 3.41 -9.12
N ILE A 166 -6.60 4.36 -10.04
CA ILE A 166 -6.14 5.73 -9.82
C ILE A 166 -7.19 6.45 -9.00
N THR A 167 -6.76 6.99 -7.84
CA THR A 167 -7.59 7.81 -6.99
C THR A 167 -7.23 9.28 -7.20
N ASP A 168 -8.23 10.13 -7.44
CA ASP A 168 -8.05 11.57 -7.57
C ASP A 168 -9.16 12.28 -6.82
N TYR A 169 -8.83 13.38 -6.15
CA TYR A 169 -9.79 14.20 -5.45
C TYR A 169 -9.84 15.59 -6.07
N ASN A 170 -10.97 15.94 -6.66
CA ASN A 170 -11.19 17.27 -7.22
C ASN A 170 -11.83 18.20 -6.17
N ILE A 171 -10.99 19.00 -5.51
CA ILE A 171 -11.41 19.93 -4.46
C ILE A 171 -12.49 20.92 -4.95
N LYS A 172 -12.41 21.37 -6.22
CA LYS A 172 -13.37 22.36 -6.76
C LYS A 172 -14.78 21.80 -6.87
N ASN A 173 -14.91 20.53 -7.23
CA ASN A 173 -16.21 19.90 -7.50
C ASN A 173 -16.62 18.93 -6.39
N LYS A 174 -15.81 18.72 -5.35
CA LYS A 174 -16.03 17.71 -4.28
C LYS A 174 -16.27 16.30 -4.84
N ILE A 175 -15.63 15.98 -5.95
CA ILE A 175 -15.75 14.70 -6.62
C ILE A 175 -14.49 13.89 -6.35
N ILE A 176 -14.65 12.63 -5.96
CA ILE A 176 -13.60 11.63 -5.94
C ILE A 176 -13.70 10.85 -7.25
N ASN A 177 -12.73 11.07 -8.13
CA ASN A 177 -12.64 10.32 -9.38
C ASN A 177 -11.82 9.06 -9.14
N LEU A 178 -12.39 7.90 -9.46
CA LEU A 178 -11.72 6.62 -9.44
C LEU A 178 -11.61 6.10 -10.86
N LYS A 179 -10.37 5.88 -11.34
CA LYS A 179 -10.14 5.33 -12.67
C LYS A 179 -9.51 3.95 -12.57
N LEU A 180 -10.29 2.92 -12.85
CA LEU A 180 -9.80 1.54 -12.91
C LEU A 180 -9.22 1.25 -14.30
N LYS A 181 -7.95 0.88 -14.34
CA LYS A 181 -7.25 0.37 -15.52
C LYS A 181 -6.85 -1.06 -15.30
N SER A 182 -7.38 -1.97 -16.11
CA SER A 182 -6.96 -3.36 -16.15
C SER A 182 -6.52 -3.73 -17.57
N ASN A 183 -5.88 -4.88 -17.73
CA ASN A 183 -5.57 -5.39 -19.08
C ASN A 183 -6.82 -5.70 -19.91
N LYS A 184 -8.01 -5.70 -19.32
CA LYS A 184 -9.28 -6.07 -19.96
C LYS A 184 -10.32 -4.96 -19.99
N ILE A 185 -10.28 -4.01 -19.07
CA ILE A 185 -11.35 -3.01 -18.88
C ILE A 185 -10.74 -1.69 -18.41
N GLU A 186 -11.17 -0.57 -19.01
CA GLU A 186 -10.92 0.77 -18.49
C GLU A 186 -12.28 1.39 -18.15
N ASN A 187 -12.54 1.60 -16.85
CA ASN A 187 -13.76 2.21 -16.34
C ASN A 187 -13.42 3.44 -15.50
N ASP A 188 -14.13 4.53 -15.73
CA ASP A 188 -14.14 5.71 -14.87
C ASP A 188 -15.35 5.60 -13.92
N ILE A 189 -15.12 5.75 -12.64
CA ILE A 189 -16.17 5.72 -11.61
C ILE A 189 -16.04 7.02 -10.82
N ASP A 190 -17.09 7.83 -10.84
CA ASP A 190 -17.15 9.06 -10.08
C ASP A 190 -17.96 8.86 -8.80
N TYR A 191 -17.36 9.19 -7.67
CA TYR A 191 -18.05 9.25 -6.40
C TYR A 191 -18.16 10.72 -5.94
N TYR A 192 -19.36 11.13 -5.54
CA TYR A 192 -19.54 12.39 -4.87
C TYR A 192 -19.23 12.22 -3.38
N ALA A 193 -18.24 12.97 -2.88
CA ALA A 193 -17.96 13.00 -1.46
C ALA A 193 -19.02 13.89 -0.78
N ASP A 194 -19.91 13.27 -0.04
CA ASP A 194 -20.73 14.01 0.91
C ASP A 194 -19.84 14.64 1.98
N LYS A 195 -20.26 15.80 2.48
CA LYS A 195 -19.51 16.54 3.49
C LYS A 195 -19.28 15.66 4.73
N PHE A 196 -18.02 15.42 5.06
CA PHE A 196 -17.62 15.12 6.42
C PHE A 196 -17.46 16.42 7.21
#